data_b24ded2356d712f46171b5d0a8bf4f14
#
_entry.id   b24ded2356d712f46171b5d0a8bf4f14
#
_cell.length_a   1.000
_cell.length_b   1.000
_cell.length_c   1.000
_cell.angle_alpha   90.00
_cell.angle_beta   90.00
_cell.angle_gamma   90.00
#
_symmetry.space_group_name_H-M   'P 1'
#
loop_
_entity.id
_entity.type
_entity.pdbx_description
1 polymer ?
#
loop_
_entity_poly.entity_id
_entity_poly.type
_entity_poly.pdbx_seq_one_letter_code
_entity_poly.pdbx_strand_id
1 'polypeptide(L)'
;MSMDYNIKAEDGVINKGNLYRLKKCMKKALNGGPVITAFLGGSITQGSLASDSEKCYAYLVYKWWKKKFPAADVSFINAGVGGTTSQYGVARVEDHVLRYRPDFVLTEFAVNDKNDEFFKK
;
A
#
# COMPACT_ATOMS: atom_id res chain seq x y z
N MET A 1 -24.88 15.14 10.80
CA MET A 1 -24.04 15.51 11.93
C MET A 1 -22.59 15.27 11.56
N SER A 2 -21.83 16.31 11.35
CA SER A 2 -20.39 16.18 11.10
C SER A 2 -19.71 15.96 12.45
N MET A 3 -19.17 14.78 12.66
CA MET A 3 -18.26 14.56 13.77
C MET A 3 -16.86 15.02 13.31
N ASP A 4 -16.44 16.17 13.82
CA ASP A 4 -15.07 16.62 13.67
C ASP A 4 -14.16 15.72 14.52
N TYR A 5 -13.72 14.62 13.90
CA TYR A 5 -12.61 13.88 14.47
C TYR A 5 -11.34 14.68 14.22
N ASN A 6 -10.79 15.26 15.29
CA ASN A 6 -9.48 15.91 15.23
C ASN A 6 -8.39 14.83 15.12
N ILE A 7 -8.42 14.09 14.01
CA ILE A 7 -7.44 13.03 13.75
C ILE A 7 -6.19 13.70 13.16
N LYS A 8 -5.12 13.69 13.93
CA LYS A 8 -3.80 14.08 13.42
C LYS A 8 -3.16 12.88 12.75
N ALA A 9 -2.72 13.04 11.51
CA ALA A 9 -2.02 11.99 10.78
C ALA A 9 -0.81 11.43 11.56
N GLU A 10 -0.19 12.27 12.36
CA GLU A 10 0.96 11.91 13.20
C GLU A 10 0.63 10.83 14.24
N ASP A 11 -0.61 10.81 14.75
CA ASP A 11 -1.03 9.86 15.78
C ASP A 11 -1.09 8.41 15.25
N GLY A 12 -1.16 8.22 13.93
CA GLY A 12 -1.13 6.92 13.29
C GLY A 12 0.27 6.39 12.97
N VAL A 13 1.31 7.20 13.21
CA VAL A 13 2.68 6.82 12.86
C VAL A 13 3.40 6.27 14.10
N ILE A 14 3.57 4.95 14.15
CA ILE A 14 4.30 4.29 15.24
C ILE A 14 5.81 4.41 15.02
N ASN A 15 6.27 4.26 13.78
CA ASN A 15 7.69 4.35 13.42
C ASN A 15 7.80 4.89 11.99
N LYS A 16 8.57 5.98 11.82
CA LYS A 16 8.80 6.56 10.49
C LYS A 16 9.76 5.76 9.61
N GLY A 17 10.50 4.83 10.20
CA GLY A 17 11.48 4.04 9.46
C GLY A 17 12.54 4.88 8.77
N ASN A 18 13.21 4.27 7.81
CA ASN A 18 14.18 4.96 6.96
C ASN A 18 13.49 5.42 5.66
N LEU A 19 13.32 6.72 5.51
CA LEU A 19 12.59 7.33 4.39
C LEU A 19 13.44 7.49 3.11
N TYR A 20 14.71 7.07 3.12
CA TYR A 20 15.63 7.28 1.99
C TYR A 20 15.08 6.72 0.67
N ARG A 21 14.61 5.46 0.68
CA ARG A 21 14.08 4.81 -0.51
C ARG A 21 12.77 5.43 -0.99
N LEU A 22 11.91 5.83 -0.05
CA LEU A 22 10.66 6.51 -0.38
C LEU A 22 10.94 7.88 -1.04
N LYS A 23 11.86 8.66 -0.47
CA LYS A 23 12.26 9.95 -1.04
C LYS A 23 12.88 9.78 -2.42
N LYS A 24 13.68 8.73 -2.63
CA LYS A 24 14.27 8.40 -3.93
C LYS A 24 13.18 8.07 -4.96
N CYS A 25 12.17 7.31 -4.57
CA CYS A 25 11.01 6.99 -5.41
C CYS A 25 10.23 8.26 -5.79
N MET A 26 9.98 9.14 -4.83
CA MET A 26 9.31 10.42 -5.07
C MET A 26 10.11 11.33 -6.00
N LYS A 27 11.42 11.37 -5.85
CA LYS A 27 12.30 12.13 -6.75
C LYS A 27 12.24 11.59 -8.18
N LYS A 28 12.24 10.27 -8.34
CA LYS A 28 12.06 9.63 -9.65
C LYS A 28 10.71 10.03 -10.28
N ALA A 29 9.65 10.05 -9.48
CA ALA A 29 8.32 10.48 -9.93
C ALA A 29 8.29 11.96 -10.34
N LEU A 30 8.92 12.83 -9.58
CA LEU A 30 9.04 14.26 -9.92
C LEU A 30 9.73 14.47 -11.25
N ASN A 31 10.71 13.64 -11.59
CA ASN A 31 11.46 13.71 -12.84
C ASN A 31 10.74 13.02 -14.02
N GLY A 32 9.50 12.57 -13.83
CA GLY A 32 8.71 11.94 -14.89
C GLY A 32 9.03 10.48 -15.14
N GLY A 33 9.83 9.85 -14.30
CA GLY A 33 10.17 8.44 -14.44
C GLY A 33 8.98 7.51 -14.22
N PRO A 34 9.03 6.26 -14.73
CA PRO A 34 8.00 5.27 -14.44
C PRO A 34 8.07 4.87 -12.97
N VAL A 35 6.92 4.83 -12.30
CA VAL A 35 6.80 4.39 -10.90
C VAL A 35 5.77 3.26 -10.83
N ILE A 36 6.20 2.11 -10.34
CA ILE A 36 5.34 0.95 -10.14
C ILE A 36 4.96 0.88 -8.68
N THR A 37 3.66 1.02 -8.40
CA THR A 37 3.11 0.90 -7.04
C THR A 37 2.44 -0.46 -6.88
N ALA A 38 2.77 -1.16 -5.81
CA ALA A 38 2.21 -2.47 -5.51
C ALA A 38 1.63 -2.52 -4.10
N PHE A 39 0.55 -3.26 -3.95
CA PHE A 39 -0.18 -3.37 -2.69
C PHE A 39 -0.37 -4.84 -2.35
N LEU A 40 0.19 -5.27 -1.22
CA LEU A 40 0.12 -6.64 -0.73
C LEU A 40 -0.72 -6.66 0.54
N GLY A 41 -1.75 -7.51 0.58
CA GLY A 41 -2.61 -7.55 1.76
C GLY A 41 -3.73 -8.57 1.66
N GLY A 42 -4.68 -8.46 2.58
CA GLY A 42 -5.87 -9.29 2.65
C GLY A 42 -7.06 -8.70 1.88
N SER A 43 -8.27 -8.96 2.38
CA SER A 43 -9.52 -8.53 1.75
C SER A 43 -9.66 -7.01 1.64
N ILE A 44 -9.16 -6.26 2.63
CA ILE A 44 -9.23 -4.80 2.61
C ILE A 44 -8.39 -4.24 1.46
N THR A 45 -7.20 -4.78 1.25
CA THR A 45 -6.34 -4.42 0.11
C THR A 45 -6.97 -4.82 -1.22
N GLN A 46 -7.57 -6.02 -1.28
CA GLN A 46 -8.29 -6.48 -2.46
C GLN A 46 -9.45 -5.56 -2.84
N GLY A 47 -10.06 -4.90 -1.86
CA GLY A 47 -11.20 -4.00 -2.05
C GLY A 47 -12.55 -4.62 -1.74
N SER A 48 -12.58 -5.71 -0.98
CA SER A 48 -13.82 -6.36 -0.54
C SER A 48 -14.68 -5.37 0.25
N LEU A 49 -15.98 -5.36 -0.04
CA LEU A 49 -16.98 -4.47 0.55
C LEU A 49 -16.80 -2.98 0.21
N ALA A 50 -15.85 -2.62 -0.58
CA ALA A 50 -15.85 -1.27 -1.18
C ALA A 50 -17.01 -1.18 -2.17
N SER A 51 -17.72 -0.04 -2.18
CA SER A 51 -18.85 0.17 -3.09
C SER A 51 -18.42 0.16 -4.57
N ASP A 52 -17.14 0.36 -4.81
CA ASP A 52 -16.50 0.38 -6.12
C ASP A 52 -15.03 0.01 -5.94
N SER A 53 -14.47 -0.75 -6.88
CA SER A 53 -13.04 -1.12 -6.86
C SER A 53 -12.10 0.10 -6.78
N GLU A 54 -12.53 1.23 -7.34
CA GLU A 54 -11.78 2.49 -7.30
C GLU A 54 -11.87 3.22 -5.96
N LYS A 55 -12.65 2.71 -5.01
CA LYS A 55 -12.82 3.28 -3.67
C LYS A 55 -12.07 2.53 -2.58
N CYS A 56 -11.43 1.42 -2.89
CA CYS A 56 -10.55 0.76 -1.92
C CYS A 56 -9.29 1.61 -1.65
N TYR A 57 -8.72 1.47 -0.46
CA TYR A 57 -7.59 2.32 -0.08
C TYR A 57 -6.40 2.19 -1.04
N ALA A 58 -6.13 0.99 -1.53
CA ALA A 58 -5.01 0.74 -2.45
C ALA A 58 -5.13 1.60 -3.71
N TYR A 59 -6.33 1.61 -4.31
CA TYR A 59 -6.58 2.43 -5.49
C TYR A 59 -6.52 3.93 -5.18
N LEU A 60 -6.99 4.35 -4.00
CA LEU A 60 -6.91 5.76 -3.59
C LEU A 60 -5.46 6.23 -3.39
N VAL A 61 -4.59 5.38 -2.86
CA VAL A 61 -3.15 5.67 -2.75
C VAL A 61 -2.51 5.77 -4.14
N TYR A 62 -2.85 4.86 -5.05
CA TYR A 62 -2.41 4.93 -6.44
C TYR A 62 -2.84 6.25 -7.10
N LYS A 63 -4.10 6.67 -6.93
CA LYS A 63 -4.60 7.96 -7.43
C LYS A 63 -3.84 9.14 -6.82
N TRP A 64 -3.48 9.04 -5.54
CA TRP A 64 -2.68 10.07 -4.88
C TRP A 64 -1.32 10.23 -5.58
N TRP A 65 -0.63 9.15 -5.92
CA TRP A 65 0.63 9.19 -6.66
C TRP A 65 0.46 9.89 -8.01
N LYS A 66 -0.59 9.55 -8.74
CA LYS A 66 -0.88 10.17 -10.05
C LYS A 66 -1.16 11.66 -9.93
N LYS A 67 -1.93 12.06 -8.93
CA LYS A 67 -2.29 13.46 -8.69
C LYS A 67 -1.09 14.28 -8.22
N LYS A 68 -0.29 13.73 -7.33
CA LYS A 68 0.88 14.40 -6.76
C LYS A 68 2.03 14.54 -7.75
N PHE A 69 2.20 13.56 -8.63
CA PHE A 69 3.27 13.51 -9.61
C PHE A 69 2.70 13.36 -11.03
N PRO A 70 2.11 14.44 -11.59
CA PRO A 70 1.40 14.32 -12.86
C PRO A 70 2.30 14.01 -14.06
N ALA A 71 3.60 14.28 -13.96
CA ALA A 71 4.56 13.95 -15.00
C ALA A 71 5.00 12.47 -14.99
N ALA A 72 4.74 11.76 -13.89
CA ALA A 72 5.15 10.35 -13.75
C ALA A 72 4.16 9.40 -14.43
N ASP A 73 4.70 8.33 -15.00
CA ASP A 73 3.92 7.19 -15.46
C ASP A 73 3.77 6.20 -14.30
N VAL A 74 2.63 6.24 -13.61
CA VAL A 74 2.38 5.44 -12.41
C VAL A 74 1.57 4.20 -12.75
N SER A 75 2.10 3.03 -12.41
CA SER A 75 1.42 1.73 -12.58
C SER A 75 0.88 1.24 -11.24
N PHE A 76 -0.21 0.45 -11.30
CA PHE A 76 -0.92 -0.09 -10.15
C PHE A 76 -0.98 -1.61 -10.18
N ILE A 77 -0.48 -2.25 -9.11
CA ILE A 77 -0.57 -3.69 -8.91
C ILE A 77 -1.26 -3.94 -7.57
N ASN A 78 -2.44 -4.55 -7.63
CA ASN A 78 -3.15 -4.96 -6.42
C ASN A 78 -2.97 -6.46 -6.19
N ALA A 79 -2.16 -6.82 -5.20
CA ALA A 79 -1.90 -8.19 -4.78
C ALA A 79 -2.66 -8.53 -3.48
N GLY A 80 -3.82 -7.94 -3.26
CA GLY A 80 -4.72 -8.28 -2.16
C GLY A 80 -5.46 -9.58 -2.45
N VAL A 81 -5.47 -10.48 -1.47
CA VAL A 81 -6.22 -11.75 -1.53
C VAL A 81 -7.02 -11.93 -0.25
N GLY A 82 -8.35 -11.99 -0.36
CA GLY A 82 -9.25 -12.10 0.77
C GLY A 82 -8.97 -13.32 1.64
N GLY A 83 -9.12 -13.14 2.96
CA GLY A 83 -8.94 -14.22 3.93
C GLY A 83 -7.50 -14.65 4.20
N THR A 84 -6.52 -13.91 3.71
CA THR A 84 -5.10 -14.28 3.86
C THR A 84 -4.40 -13.49 4.96
N THR A 85 -3.35 -14.09 5.52
CA THR A 85 -2.47 -13.49 6.54
C THR A 85 -1.14 -13.10 5.93
N SER A 86 -0.32 -12.36 6.70
CA SER A 86 1.05 -12.00 6.30
C SER A 86 1.91 -13.24 6.04
N GLN A 87 1.67 -14.34 6.75
CA GLN A 87 2.39 -15.60 6.53
C GLN A 87 2.15 -16.15 5.12
N TYR A 88 0.92 -16.12 4.64
CA TYR A 88 0.60 -16.47 3.26
C TYR A 88 1.15 -15.42 2.28
N GLY A 89 1.16 -14.15 2.69
CA GLY A 89 1.75 -13.06 1.91
C GLY A 89 3.23 -13.29 1.62
N VAL A 90 4.00 -13.74 2.61
CA VAL A 90 5.43 -14.08 2.44
C VAL A 90 5.61 -15.18 1.38
N ALA A 91 4.75 -16.20 1.38
CA ALA A 91 4.86 -17.30 0.43
C ALA A 91 4.65 -16.87 -1.03
N ARG A 92 3.89 -15.80 -1.28
CA ARG A 92 3.50 -15.35 -2.62
C ARG A 92 4.10 -14.01 -3.05
N VAL A 93 4.86 -13.33 -2.16
CA VAL A 93 5.37 -11.99 -2.44
C VAL A 93 6.26 -11.93 -3.69
N GLU A 94 7.08 -12.95 -3.90
CA GLU A 94 7.97 -13.02 -5.07
C GLU A 94 7.17 -13.00 -6.38
N ASP A 95 6.20 -13.89 -6.50
CA ASP A 95 5.43 -14.05 -7.74
C ASP A 95 4.41 -12.95 -7.98
N HIS A 96 3.82 -12.40 -6.90
CA HIS A 96 2.71 -11.47 -7.02
C HIS A 96 3.13 -10.00 -6.94
N VAL A 97 4.32 -9.71 -6.43
CA VAL A 97 4.80 -8.34 -6.19
C VAL A 97 6.20 -8.12 -6.73
N LEU A 98 7.19 -8.84 -6.22
CA LEU A 98 8.60 -8.54 -6.47
C LEU A 98 9.03 -8.78 -7.92
N ARG A 99 8.42 -9.74 -8.60
CA ARG A 99 8.70 -10.00 -10.02
C ARG A 99 8.48 -8.79 -10.92
N TYR A 100 7.61 -7.87 -10.51
CA TYR A 100 7.30 -6.65 -11.25
C TYR A 100 8.25 -5.50 -10.93
N ARG A 101 9.20 -5.70 -10.00
CA ARG A 101 10.18 -4.71 -9.55
C ARG A 101 9.53 -3.38 -9.13
N PRO A 102 8.59 -3.39 -8.17
CA PRO A 102 7.91 -2.19 -7.76
C PRO A 102 8.86 -1.18 -7.11
N ASP A 103 8.58 0.10 -7.33
CA ASP A 103 9.28 1.20 -6.68
C ASP A 103 8.70 1.51 -5.29
N PHE A 104 7.40 1.25 -5.12
CA PHE A 104 6.67 1.47 -3.88
C PHE A 104 5.81 0.24 -3.56
N VAL A 105 5.91 -0.26 -2.34
CA VAL A 105 5.08 -1.36 -1.85
C VAL A 105 4.43 -0.96 -0.53
N LEU A 106 3.11 -1.16 -0.43
CA LEU A 106 2.37 -1.00 0.80
C LEU A 106 1.75 -2.35 1.19
N THR A 107 1.98 -2.77 2.43
CA THR A 107 1.45 -4.04 2.96
C THR A 107 0.48 -3.80 4.10
N GLU A 108 -0.63 -4.54 4.12
CA GLU A 108 -1.65 -4.44 5.16
C GLU A 108 -2.28 -5.83 5.42
N PHE A 109 -2.09 -6.35 6.64
CA PHE A 109 -2.64 -7.63 7.09
C PHE A 109 -3.24 -7.56 8.50
N ALA A 110 -3.39 -6.37 9.07
CA ALA A 110 -3.75 -6.18 10.47
C ALA A 110 -5.05 -6.86 10.87
N VAL A 111 -6.02 -6.96 9.95
CA VAL A 111 -7.33 -7.58 10.24
C VAL A 111 -7.22 -9.10 10.42
N ASN A 112 -6.38 -9.76 9.63
CA ASN A 112 -6.28 -11.22 9.61
C ASN A 112 -5.16 -11.76 10.49
N ASP A 113 -4.12 -10.96 10.74
CA ASP A 113 -3.02 -11.34 11.62
C ASP A 113 -3.47 -11.15 13.08
N LYS A 114 -3.80 -12.25 13.74
CA LYS A 114 -4.39 -12.24 15.09
C LYS A 114 -3.45 -12.73 16.19
N ASN A 115 -2.25 -13.14 15.83
CA ASN A 115 -1.29 -13.72 16.77
C ASN A 115 -0.04 -12.85 16.82
N ASP A 116 0.35 -12.42 18.02
CA ASP A 116 1.54 -11.62 18.27
C ASP A 116 2.82 -12.23 17.68
N GLU A 117 2.87 -13.55 17.51
CA GLU A 117 4.01 -14.23 16.88
C GLU A 117 4.21 -13.83 15.42
N PHE A 118 3.15 -13.47 14.72
CA PHE A 118 3.24 -13.02 13.33
C PHE A 118 3.93 -11.65 13.20
N PHE A 119 3.82 -10.81 14.21
CA PHE A 119 4.41 -9.46 14.20
C PHE A 119 5.89 -9.45 14.59
N LYS A 120 6.41 -10.55 15.13
CA LYS A 120 7.81 -10.68 15.55
C LYS A 120 8.72 -11.25 14.45
N LYS A 121 8.15 -11.68 13.37
CA LYS A 121 8.86 -12.24 12.21
C LYS A 121 8.93 -11.21 11.08
#